data_3d90ffb39f217094449807fd7978a6f7
#
_entry.id   3d90ffb39f217094449807fd7978a6f7
#
_cell.length_a   1.000
_cell.length_b   1.000
_cell.length_c   1.000
_cell.angle_alpha   90.00
_cell.angle_beta   90.00
_cell.angle_gamma   90.00
#
_symmetry.space_group_name_H-M   'P 1'
#
loop_
_entity.id
_entity.type
_entity.pdbx_description
1 polymer ?
#
loop_
_entity_poly.entity_id
_entity_poly.type
_entity_poly.pdbx_seq_one_letter_code
_entity_poly.pdbx_strand_id
1 'polypeptide(L)'
;MALDPAVALPKLVERGFTLRSFPAYPRSLGAVRDNFVSLLEATAQGEVKLMGASGLLIGEKIGVLVEREGGKVFQAKTDEVPATAGMLESYRRFQEDLKEILSP
;
A
#
# COMPACT_ATOMS: atom_id res chain seq x y z
N MET A 1 -15.96 -1.38 4.12
CA MET A 1 -16.55 -2.24 3.10
C MET A 1 -15.68 -2.31 1.88
N ALA A 2 -15.83 -3.37 1.12
CA ALA A 2 -15.03 -3.61 -0.08
C ALA A 2 -15.80 -3.21 -1.33
N LEU A 3 -15.09 -2.94 -2.43
CA LEU A 3 -15.68 -2.59 -3.72
C LEU A 3 -15.42 -3.69 -4.74
N ASP A 4 -16.29 -3.76 -5.74
CA ASP A 4 -16.08 -4.62 -6.89
C ASP A 4 -14.79 -4.20 -7.63
N PRO A 5 -13.94 -5.14 -8.06
CA PRO A 5 -12.72 -4.80 -8.80
C PRO A 5 -12.95 -3.94 -10.04
N ALA A 6 -14.04 -4.17 -10.76
CA ALA A 6 -14.39 -3.39 -11.94
C ALA A 6 -14.64 -1.91 -11.62
N VAL A 7 -14.98 -1.59 -10.38
CA VAL A 7 -15.18 -0.22 -9.91
C VAL A 7 -13.92 0.32 -9.26
N ALA A 8 -13.28 -0.48 -8.41
CA ALA A 8 -12.13 -0.05 -7.62
C ALA A 8 -10.86 0.19 -8.45
N LEU A 9 -10.53 -0.73 -9.36
CA LEU A 9 -9.28 -0.65 -10.10
C LEU A 9 -9.17 0.59 -11.00
N PRO A 10 -10.20 0.95 -11.79
CA PRO A 10 -10.12 2.18 -12.56
C PRO A 10 -9.99 3.45 -11.70
N LYS A 11 -10.65 3.48 -10.54
CA LYS A 11 -10.53 4.62 -9.61
C LYS A 11 -9.12 4.78 -9.09
N LEU A 12 -8.45 3.68 -8.79
CA LEU A 12 -7.06 3.70 -8.35
C LEU A 12 -6.15 4.28 -9.43
N VAL A 13 -6.30 3.83 -10.66
CA VAL A 13 -5.50 4.33 -11.79
C VAL A 13 -5.74 5.83 -12.00
N GLU A 14 -6.99 6.28 -11.94
CA GLU A 14 -7.34 7.71 -12.08
C GLU A 14 -6.69 8.58 -11.00
N ARG A 15 -6.48 8.03 -9.80
CA ARG A 15 -5.86 8.75 -8.69
C ARG A 15 -4.33 8.59 -8.64
N GLY A 16 -3.75 8.08 -9.72
CA GLY A 16 -2.31 7.98 -9.87
C GLY A 16 -1.66 6.74 -9.29
N PHE A 17 -2.45 5.76 -8.84
CA PHE A 17 -1.91 4.50 -8.37
C PHE A 17 -1.54 3.61 -9.56
N THR A 18 -0.41 2.92 -9.42
CA THR A 18 0.00 1.87 -10.34
C THR A 18 -0.30 0.52 -9.69
N LEU A 19 -0.86 -0.40 -10.46
CA LEU A 19 -1.16 -1.73 -9.95
C LEU A 19 -0.03 -2.67 -10.33
N ARG A 20 0.46 -3.44 -9.37
CA ARG A 20 1.64 -4.28 -9.55
C ARG A 20 1.50 -5.60 -8.80
N SER A 21 1.96 -6.69 -9.43
CA SER A 21 2.04 -8.01 -8.80
C SER A 21 3.35 -8.16 -8.05
N PHE A 22 3.32 -8.88 -6.94
CA PHE A 22 4.50 -9.18 -6.14
C PHE A 22 4.65 -10.70 -6.01
N PRO A 23 5.81 -11.27 -6.36
CA PRO A 23 6.02 -12.73 -6.26
C PRO A 23 5.80 -13.29 -4.87
N ALA A 24 6.13 -12.52 -3.82
CA ALA A 24 5.94 -12.96 -2.44
C ALA A 24 4.47 -12.98 -2.01
N TYR A 25 3.58 -12.37 -2.79
CA TYR A 25 2.15 -12.25 -2.46
C TYR A 25 1.32 -12.58 -3.70
N PRO A 26 1.30 -13.86 -4.12
CA PRO A 26 0.70 -14.23 -5.42
C PRO A 26 -0.81 -14.01 -5.52
N ARG A 27 -1.50 -13.88 -4.39
CA ARG A 27 -2.95 -13.65 -4.37
C ARG A 27 -3.32 -12.18 -4.21
N SER A 28 -2.32 -11.33 -4.10
CA SER A 28 -2.53 -9.91 -3.84
C SER A 28 -2.07 -9.07 -5.01
N LEU A 29 -2.66 -7.89 -5.14
CA LEU A 29 -2.24 -6.88 -6.10
C LEU A 29 -1.78 -5.68 -5.31
N GLY A 30 -0.61 -5.14 -5.63
CA GLY A 30 -0.10 -3.95 -4.96
C GLY A 30 -0.58 -2.68 -5.62
N ALA A 31 -1.14 -1.76 -4.84
CA ALA A 31 -1.43 -0.40 -5.28
C ALA A 31 -0.24 0.48 -4.88
N VAL A 32 0.45 1.03 -5.86
CA VAL A 32 1.71 1.76 -5.65
C VAL A 32 1.56 3.22 -6.09
N ARG A 33 1.99 4.14 -5.25
CA ARG A 33 2.09 5.57 -5.57
C ARG A 33 3.15 6.19 -4.68
N ASP A 34 4.00 7.07 -5.26
CA ASP A 34 5.06 7.78 -4.51
C ASP A 34 5.99 6.85 -3.73
N ASN A 35 6.26 5.66 -4.28
CA ASN A 35 7.07 4.60 -3.66
C ASN A 35 6.45 3.96 -2.41
N PHE A 36 5.18 4.21 -2.15
CA PHE A 36 4.43 3.48 -1.13
C PHE A 36 3.55 2.42 -1.80
N VAL A 37 3.30 1.35 -1.08
CA VAL A 37 2.53 0.22 -1.57
C VAL A 37 1.57 -0.27 -0.50
N SER A 38 0.40 -0.71 -0.94
CA SER A 38 -0.56 -1.40 -0.08
C SER A 38 -1.13 -2.59 -0.84
N LEU A 39 -1.15 -3.75 -0.20
CA LEU A 39 -1.67 -4.96 -0.83
C LEU A 39 -3.19 -4.98 -0.80
N LEU A 40 -3.76 -5.34 -1.94
CA LEU A 40 -5.19 -5.52 -2.11
C LEU A 40 -5.46 -6.99 -2.42
N GLU A 41 -6.55 -7.50 -1.92
CA GLU A 41 -6.95 -8.88 -2.18
C GLU A 41 -8.44 -8.94 -2.46
N ALA A 42 -8.84 -9.83 -3.37
CA ALA A 42 -10.24 -10.08 -3.65
C ALA A 42 -10.83 -10.98 -2.55
N THR A 43 -12.02 -10.62 -2.06
CA THR A 43 -12.74 -11.45 -1.10
C THR A 43 -13.40 -12.62 -1.80
N ALA A 44 -13.98 -13.54 -1.03
CA ALA A 44 -14.74 -14.66 -1.57
C ALA A 44 -15.93 -14.21 -2.42
N GLN A 45 -16.43 -13.00 -2.17
CA GLN A 45 -17.52 -12.40 -2.95
C GLN A 45 -17.02 -11.61 -4.17
N GLY A 46 -15.70 -11.62 -4.43
CA GLY A 46 -15.12 -10.92 -5.55
C GLY A 46 -14.89 -9.44 -5.32
N GLU A 47 -15.01 -8.94 -4.10
CA GLU A 47 -14.78 -7.55 -3.76
C GLU A 47 -13.31 -7.30 -3.43
N VAL A 48 -12.83 -6.09 -3.68
CA VAL A 48 -11.45 -5.70 -3.37
C VAL A 48 -11.39 -5.05 -1.99
N LYS A 49 -10.42 -5.47 -1.18
CA LYS A 49 -10.18 -4.85 0.12
C LYS A 49 -8.69 -4.77 0.44
N LEU A 50 -8.33 -3.90 1.39
CA LEU A 50 -6.98 -3.80 1.90
C LEU A 50 -6.64 -5.02 2.75
N MET A 51 -5.44 -5.57 2.55
CA MET A 51 -4.99 -6.78 3.24
C MET A 51 -3.71 -6.52 4.05
N GLY A 52 -3.80 -5.65 5.00
CA GLY A 52 -2.80 -5.50 6.03
C GLY A 52 -1.44 -4.93 5.64
N ALA A 53 -0.70 -5.58 4.78
CA ALA A 53 0.66 -5.14 4.47
C ALA A 53 0.66 -3.84 3.66
N SER A 54 1.26 -2.80 4.23
CA SER A 54 1.36 -1.49 3.62
C SER A 54 2.66 -0.84 4.09
N GLY A 55 3.30 -0.07 3.26
CA GLY A 55 4.53 0.61 3.62
C GLY A 55 5.28 1.18 2.44
N LEU A 56 6.59 1.33 2.61
CA LEU A 56 7.49 1.84 1.58
C LEU A 56 7.93 0.69 0.68
N LEU A 57 7.90 0.92 -0.62
CA LEU A 57 8.43 -0.06 -1.58
C LEU A 57 9.96 0.00 -1.55
N ILE A 58 10.59 -1.07 -1.09
CA ILE A 58 12.04 -1.20 -1.02
C ILE A 58 12.42 -2.37 -1.95
N GLY A 59 12.82 -2.03 -3.19
CA GLY A 59 13.00 -3.03 -4.22
C GLY A 59 11.67 -3.74 -4.51
N GLU A 60 11.61 -5.05 -4.26
CA GLU A 60 10.37 -5.83 -4.38
C GLU A 60 9.76 -6.19 -3.04
N LYS A 61 10.22 -5.54 -1.96
CA LYS A 61 9.77 -5.79 -0.60
C LYS A 61 8.93 -4.63 -0.09
N ILE A 62 8.11 -4.91 0.90
CA ILE A 62 7.29 -3.89 1.57
C ILE A 62 7.93 -3.57 2.91
N GLY A 63 8.42 -2.34 3.04
CA GLY A 63 8.99 -1.84 4.29
C GLY A 63 7.91 -1.32 5.21
N VAL A 64 7.65 -2.03 6.30
CA VAL A 64 6.62 -1.67 7.27
C VAL A 64 7.14 -0.55 8.17
N LEU A 65 6.27 0.42 8.46
CA LEU A 65 6.62 1.53 9.36
C LEU A 65 6.69 1.01 10.80
N VAL A 66 7.86 1.15 11.43
CA VAL A 66 8.08 0.74 12.81
C VAL A 66 8.78 1.86 13.58
N GLU A 67 8.61 1.86 14.90
CA GLU A 67 9.31 2.80 15.76
C GLU A 67 10.63 2.22 16.22
N ARG A 68 11.65 3.06 16.23
CA ARG A 68 12.98 2.74 16.75
C ARG A 68 13.40 3.82 17.74
N GLU A 69 14.44 3.53 18.51
CA GLU A 69 15.12 4.54 19.30
C GLU A 69 15.55 5.67 18.37
N GLY A 70 15.10 6.88 18.61
CA GLY A 70 15.45 8.03 17.81
C GLY A 70 14.56 8.31 16.62
N GLY A 71 13.47 7.56 16.40
CA GLY A 71 12.54 7.88 15.33
C GLY A 71 11.85 6.68 14.71
N LYS A 72 11.27 6.91 13.53
CA LYS A 72 10.56 5.87 12.78
C LYS A 72 11.35 5.47 11.55
N VAL A 73 11.23 4.20 11.17
CA VAL A 73 11.88 3.66 9.96
C VAL A 73 10.89 2.75 9.23
N PHE A 74 11.10 2.63 7.92
CA PHE A 74 10.42 1.60 7.13
C PHE A 74 11.36 0.39 7.05
N GLN A 75 10.90 -0.75 7.53
CA GLN A 75 11.73 -1.95 7.63
C GLN A 75 11.20 -3.11 6.80
N ALA A 76 12.08 -3.71 5.99
CA ALA A 76 11.79 -4.92 5.21
C ALA A 76 12.96 -5.89 5.40
N LYS A 77 12.74 -6.96 6.16
CA LYS A 77 13.78 -7.95 6.49
C LYS A 77 15.04 -7.26 7.06
N THR A 78 16.10 -7.20 6.26
CA THR A 78 17.37 -6.58 6.68
C THR A 78 17.51 -5.13 6.21
N ASP A 79 16.58 -4.64 5.42
CA ASP A 79 16.64 -3.27 4.88
C ASP A 79 15.84 -2.31 5.75
N GLU A 80 16.42 -1.18 6.05
CA GLU A 80 15.74 -0.11 6.79
C GLU A 80 15.93 1.22 6.07
N VAL A 81 14.87 2.01 5.99
CA VAL A 81 14.91 3.36 5.44
C VAL A 81 14.35 4.31 6.48
N PRO A 82 15.13 5.32 6.91
CA PRO A 82 14.61 6.31 7.86
C PRO A 82 13.37 7.00 7.32
N ALA A 83 12.33 7.13 8.14
CA ALA A 83 11.10 7.81 7.76
C ALA A 83 11.22 9.29 8.07
N THR A 84 11.47 10.11 7.05
CA THR A 84 11.53 11.56 7.21
C THR A 84 10.12 12.14 7.40
N ALA A 85 10.05 13.38 7.89
CA ALA A 85 8.76 14.06 8.06
C ALA A 85 7.98 14.15 6.73
N GLY A 86 8.70 14.43 5.64
CA GLY A 86 8.08 14.46 4.31
C GLY A 86 7.54 13.11 3.87
N MET A 87 8.27 12.04 4.13
CA MET A 87 7.83 10.68 3.83
C MET A 87 6.59 10.30 4.64
N LEU A 88 6.57 10.63 5.91
CA LEU A 88 5.42 10.33 6.78
C LEU A 88 4.17 11.06 6.30
N GLU A 89 4.30 12.31 5.87
CA GLU A 89 3.18 13.07 5.32
C GLU A 89 2.68 12.46 4.01
N SER A 90 3.58 12.11 3.11
CA SER A 90 3.23 11.45 1.84
C SER A 90 2.56 10.10 2.07
N TYR A 91 3.05 9.33 3.04
CA TYR A 91 2.48 8.04 3.40
C TYR A 91 1.07 8.20 3.97
N ARG A 92 0.87 9.21 4.81
CA ARG A 92 -0.46 9.51 5.36
C ARG A 92 -1.45 9.82 4.24
N ARG A 93 -1.07 10.66 3.28
CA ARG A 93 -1.92 10.99 2.12
C ARG A 93 -2.21 9.75 1.27
N PHE A 94 -1.20 8.92 1.04
CA PHE A 94 -1.35 7.67 0.33
C PHE A 94 -2.43 6.79 0.98
N GLN A 95 -2.35 6.62 2.30
CA GLN A 95 -3.31 5.80 3.04
C GLN A 95 -4.71 6.40 3.04
N GLU A 96 -4.83 7.71 3.22
CA GLU A 96 -6.13 8.39 3.21
C GLU A 96 -6.82 8.29 1.85
N ASP A 97 -6.08 8.54 0.77
CA ASP A 97 -6.62 8.45 -0.58
C ASP A 97 -7.07 7.02 -0.90
N LEU A 98 -6.28 6.04 -0.49
CA LEU A 98 -6.60 4.64 -0.72
C LEU A 98 -7.87 4.22 0.01
N LYS A 99 -8.01 4.63 1.26
CA LYS A 99 -9.24 4.38 2.04
C LYS A 99 -10.46 5.04 1.41
N GLU A 100 -10.31 6.28 0.95
CA GLU A 100 -11.38 7.01 0.29
C GLU A 100 -11.84 6.29 -0.98
N ILE A 101 -10.90 5.88 -1.82
CA ILE A 101 -11.19 5.18 -3.08
C ILE A 101 -11.91 3.87 -2.83
N LEU A 102 -11.48 3.12 -1.81
CA LEU A 102 -12.03 1.80 -1.51
C LEU A 102 -13.27 1.84 -0.60
N SER A 103 -13.68 3.01 -0.18
CA SER A 103 -14.95 3.18 0.55
C SER A 103 -16.11 3.20 -0.45
N PRO A 104 -17.18 2.49 -0.15
CA PRO A 104 -18.37 2.50 -1.01
C PRO A 104 -19.13 3.82 -0.93
#